data_a8b2e5a3c6b351197ec6862467e3e447
#
_entry.id   a8b2e5a3c6b351197ec6862467e3e447
#
_cell.length_a   1.000
_cell.length_b   1.000
_cell.length_c   1.000
_cell.angle_alpha   90.00
_cell.angle_beta   90.00
_cell.angle_gamma   90.00
#
_symmetry.space_group_name_H-M   'P 1'
#
loop_
_entity.id
_entity.type
_entity.pdbx_description
1 polymer ?
#
loop_
_entity_poly.entity_id
_entity_poly.type
_entity_poly.pdbx_seq_one_letter_code
_entity_poly.pdbx_strand_id
1 'polypeptide(L)'
;MKKIILLFACVLGFSAFSQIKVLKNETVVEVGKDNSVGLYKKDNKFTINYQDLNTANLNTFRSFSFENLNKDVSGLYELISNGFIDIPVSNIVLELPNDIIELHFEKNFGQPTVQFIQYINKNRKYVGKSQILNKKQVDKIFGRLNGKSSLYEKPETAAMGNPANRPVNSGSAANTGSNKDRKTKK
;
A
#
# COMPACT_ATOMS: atom_id res chain seq x y z
N MET A 1 33.70 40.24 41.17
CA MET A 1 32.27 39.86 41.14
C MET A 1 31.59 40.14 39.80
N LYS A 2 31.76 41.28 39.12
CA LYS A 2 31.13 41.59 37.83
C LYS A 2 31.48 40.61 36.69
N LYS A 3 32.70 40.06 36.66
CA LYS A 3 33.16 39.10 35.63
C LYS A 3 32.55 37.71 35.77
N ILE A 4 32.16 37.27 36.97
CA ILE A 4 31.54 35.99 37.26
C ILE A 4 30.08 35.98 36.83
N ILE A 5 29.37 37.09 36.97
CA ILE A 5 27.97 37.26 36.54
C ILE A 5 27.86 37.19 35.02
N LEU A 6 28.83 37.73 34.28
CA LEU A 6 28.85 37.67 32.82
C LEU A 6 29.05 36.24 32.29
N LEU A 7 29.89 35.44 32.99
CA LEU A 7 30.12 34.03 32.63
C LEU A 7 28.86 33.19 32.86
N PHE A 8 28.09 33.47 33.92
CA PHE A 8 26.85 32.76 34.23
C PHE A 8 25.73 33.10 33.25
N ALA A 9 25.67 34.30 32.72
CA ALA A 9 24.71 34.72 31.70
C ALA A 9 24.93 34.04 30.35
N CYS A 10 26.19 33.70 30.00
CA CYS A 10 26.51 32.98 28.78
C CYS A 10 26.11 31.48 28.80
N VAL A 11 26.02 30.85 29.98
CA VAL A 11 25.68 29.44 30.12
C VAL A 11 24.17 29.21 30.00
N LEU A 12 23.34 30.21 30.26
CA LEU A 12 21.87 30.11 30.17
C LEU A 12 21.31 30.31 28.75
N GLY A 13 22.15 30.68 27.76
CA GLY A 13 21.74 31.03 26.40
C GLY A 13 21.58 29.85 25.42
N PHE A 14 21.98 28.64 25.80
CA PHE A 14 21.99 27.49 24.87
C PHE A 14 20.84 26.48 25.09
N SER A 15 19.65 26.94 25.39
CA SER A 15 18.46 26.11 25.23
C SER A 15 18.08 26.11 23.76
N ALA A 16 18.82 25.35 22.94
CA ALA A 16 18.43 25.07 21.56
C ALA A 16 17.17 24.19 21.58
N PHE A 17 16.02 24.80 21.61
CA PHE A 17 14.76 24.11 21.44
C PHE A 17 14.70 23.63 19.97
N SER A 18 14.73 22.32 19.75
CA SER A 18 14.41 21.79 18.45
C SER A 18 13.00 22.24 18.06
N GLN A 19 12.92 22.99 16.97
CA GLN A 19 11.62 23.46 16.43
C GLN A 19 10.83 22.31 15.77
N ILE A 20 11.49 21.18 15.52
CA ILE A 20 10.87 20.02 14.87
C ILE A 20 10.54 18.98 15.94
N LYS A 21 9.26 18.79 16.19
CA LYS A 21 8.74 17.73 17.06
C LYS A 21 8.02 16.70 16.21
N VAL A 22 8.51 15.46 16.20
CA VAL A 22 7.79 14.35 15.59
C VAL A 22 6.56 14.06 16.47
N LEU A 23 5.38 14.37 15.97
CA LEU A 23 4.12 14.12 16.68
C LEU A 23 3.63 12.69 16.49
N LYS A 24 3.81 12.14 15.29
CA LYS A 24 3.43 10.76 14.94
C LYS A 24 4.30 10.28 13.79
N ASN A 25 4.81 9.08 13.89
CA ASN A 25 5.50 8.39 12.80
C ASN A 25 4.59 7.26 12.30
N GLU A 26 3.82 7.52 11.24
CA GLU A 26 2.93 6.54 10.64
C GLU A 26 3.52 6.03 9.34
N THR A 27 3.63 4.72 9.23
CA THR A 27 4.16 4.09 8.02
C THR A 27 3.04 3.90 7.01
N VAL A 28 3.17 4.55 5.86
CA VAL A 28 2.33 4.29 4.68
C VAL A 28 3.02 3.27 3.81
N VAL A 29 2.34 2.18 3.50
CA VAL A 29 2.86 1.11 2.64
C VAL A 29 2.20 1.22 1.27
N GLU A 30 3.00 1.26 0.21
CA GLU A 30 2.49 1.11 -1.15
C GLU A 30 2.16 -0.36 -1.39
N VAL A 31 0.89 -0.67 -1.64
CA VAL A 31 0.43 -2.01 -2.03
C VAL A 31 0.81 -2.28 -3.48
N GLY A 32 0.56 -1.32 -4.34
CA GLY A 32 0.97 -1.33 -5.72
C GLY A 32 0.58 -0.04 -6.45
N LYS A 33 1.23 0.18 -7.60
CA LYS A 33 1.04 1.39 -8.40
C LYS A 33 1.23 1.09 -9.88
N ASP A 34 0.42 1.70 -10.71
CA ASP A 34 0.61 1.77 -12.16
C ASP A 34 0.36 3.19 -12.66
N ASN A 35 1.38 3.79 -13.29
CA ASN A 35 1.35 5.17 -13.74
C ASN A 35 0.84 6.14 -12.67
N SER A 36 -0.32 6.74 -12.89
CA SER A 36 -0.92 7.75 -12.02
C SER A 36 -1.93 7.19 -11.02
N VAL A 37 -2.13 5.86 -10.96
CA VAL A 37 -3.03 5.21 -10.00
C VAL A 37 -2.24 4.32 -9.06
N GLY A 38 -2.46 4.46 -7.75
CA GLY A 38 -1.79 3.65 -6.74
C GLY A 38 -2.69 3.34 -5.56
N LEU A 39 -2.51 2.16 -4.97
CA LEU A 39 -3.15 1.71 -3.75
C LEU A 39 -2.15 1.74 -2.61
N TYR A 40 -2.52 2.39 -1.54
CA TYR A 40 -1.69 2.60 -0.34
C TYR A 40 -2.43 2.11 0.90
N LYS A 41 -1.69 1.51 1.81
CA LYS A 41 -2.17 1.05 3.12
C LYS A 41 -1.54 1.87 4.24
N LYS A 42 -2.36 2.32 5.18
CA LYS A 42 -1.96 2.91 6.45
C LYS A 42 -2.84 2.33 7.54
N ASP A 43 -2.26 1.53 8.43
CA ASP A 43 -2.99 0.74 9.41
C ASP A 43 -4.05 -0.15 8.71
N ASN A 44 -5.32 -0.04 9.08
CA ASN A 44 -6.42 -0.75 8.43
C ASN A 44 -7.11 0.07 7.31
N LYS A 45 -6.62 1.28 7.04
CA LYS A 45 -7.17 2.17 6.02
C LYS A 45 -6.43 2.01 4.70
N PHE A 46 -7.18 1.84 3.63
CA PHE A 46 -6.68 1.80 2.26
C PHE A 46 -7.09 3.05 1.51
N THR A 47 -6.18 3.56 0.69
CA THR A 47 -6.39 4.77 -0.10
C THR A 47 -5.97 4.51 -1.54
N ILE A 48 -6.87 4.75 -2.48
CA ILE A 48 -6.55 4.80 -3.90
C ILE A 48 -6.31 6.26 -4.26
N ASN A 49 -5.08 6.55 -4.73
CA ASN A 49 -4.70 7.83 -5.30
C ASN A 49 -4.72 7.74 -6.82
N TYR A 50 -5.16 8.78 -7.50
CA TYR A 50 -5.16 8.84 -8.95
C TYR A 50 -5.03 10.28 -9.46
N GLN A 51 -4.48 10.45 -10.65
CA GLN A 51 -4.50 11.71 -11.38
C GLN A 51 -5.90 11.92 -11.95
N ASP A 52 -6.46 13.11 -11.69
CA ASP A 52 -7.82 13.44 -12.15
C ASP A 52 -7.78 13.93 -13.61
N LEU A 53 -8.30 13.11 -14.50
CA LEU A 53 -8.42 13.45 -15.92
C LEU A 53 -9.63 14.32 -16.25
N ASN A 54 -10.50 14.58 -15.28
CA ASN A 54 -11.70 15.43 -15.45
C ASN A 54 -11.43 16.92 -15.19
N THR A 55 -10.17 17.28 -14.92
CA THR A 55 -9.77 18.69 -14.71
C THR A 55 -8.90 19.18 -15.85
N ALA A 56 -8.96 20.49 -16.14
CA ALA A 56 -8.06 21.13 -17.09
C ALA A 56 -6.59 21.10 -16.62
N ASN A 57 -6.36 20.98 -15.31
CA ASN A 57 -5.03 20.88 -14.73
C ASN A 57 -4.64 19.42 -14.57
N LEU A 58 -3.82 18.90 -15.47
CA LEU A 58 -3.32 17.52 -15.47
C LEU A 58 -2.46 17.15 -14.24
N ASN A 59 -2.09 18.11 -13.41
CA ASN A 59 -1.35 17.86 -12.16
C ASN A 59 -2.28 17.73 -10.94
N THR A 60 -3.58 17.68 -11.15
CA THR A 60 -4.54 17.47 -10.06
C THR A 60 -4.59 15.98 -9.71
N PHE A 61 -4.27 15.67 -8.46
CA PHE A 61 -4.42 14.33 -7.90
C PHE A 61 -5.60 14.30 -6.92
N ARG A 62 -6.31 13.19 -6.92
CA ARG A 62 -7.42 12.91 -6.01
C ARG A 62 -7.23 11.55 -5.35
N SER A 63 -7.99 11.35 -4.28
CA SER A 63 -7.98 10.08 -3.57
C SER A 63 -9.34 9.77 -2.97
N PHE A 64 -9.60 8.50 -2.79
CA PHE A 64 -10.68 8.00 -1.94
C PHE A 64 -10.16 6.89 -1.03
N SER A 65 -10.78 6.76 0.13
CA SER A 65 -10.30 5.85 1.17
C SER A 65 -11.44 5.06 1.78
N PHE A 66 -11.12 3.86 2.24
CA PHE A 66 -12.01 2.97 2.96
C PHE A 66 -11.21 2.10 3.94
N GLU A 67 -11.88 1.52 4.93
CA GLU A 67 -11.28 0.57 5.86
C GLU A 67 -11.48 -0.86 5.35
N ASN A 68 -10.56 -1.76 5.70
CA ASN A 68 -10.65 -3.17 5.32
C ASN A 68 -11.31 -3.98 6.45
N LEU A 69 -12.61 -3.77 6.68
CA LEU A 69 -13.33 -4.38 7.79
C LEU A 69 -13.68 -5.84 7.53
N ASN A 70 -14.15 -6.16 6.32
CA ASN A 70 -14.64 -7.48 5.92
C ASN A 70 -13.93 -8.01 4.67
N LYS A 71 -12.61 -7.81 4.58
CA LYS A 71 -11.83 -8.07 3.37
C LYS A 71 -12.26 -7.19 2.18
N ASP A 72 -12.66 -5.94 2.46
CA ASP A 72 -13.23 -5.03 1.47
C ASP A 72 -12.27 -4.77 0.30
N VAL A 73 -10.96 -4.78 0.55
CA VAL A 73 -9.95 -4.66 -0.53
C VAL A 73 -10.00 -5.84 -1.48
N SER A 74 -10.09 -7.07 -0.94
CA SER A 74 -10.21 -8.28 -1.77
C SER A 74 -11.54 -8.29 -2.52
N GLY A 75 -12.62 -7.90 -1.85
CA GLY A 75 -13.95 -7.79 -2.46
C GLY A 75 -13.97 -6.78 -3.61
N LEU A 76 -13.34 -5.61 -3.44
CA LEU A 76 -13.20 -4.62 -4.51
C LEU A 76 -12.40 -5.17 -5.69
N TYR A 77 -11.27 -5.85 -5.42
CA TYR A 77 -10.49 -6.47 -6.49
C TYR A 77 -11.28 -7.56 -7.24
N GLU A 78 -12.00 -8.42 -6.53
CA GLU A 78 -12.83 -9.47 -7.12
C GLU A 78 -13.96 -8.88 -7.98
N LEU A 79 -14.61 -7.84 -7.47
CA LEU A 79 -15.66 -7.12 -8.20
C LEU A 79 -15.14 -6.55 -9.52
N ILE A 80 -13.97 -5.90 -9.49
CA ILE A 80 -13.32 -5.37 -10.69
C ILE A 80 -12.90 -6.51 -11.63
N SER A 81 -12.34 -7.60 -11.08
CA SER A 81 -11.88 -8.74 -11.87
C SER A 81 -13.03 -9.44 -12.59
N ASN A 82 -14.17 -9.58 -11.95
CA ASN A 82 -15.39 -10.14 -12.55
C ASN A 82 -15.92 -9.24 -13.66
N GLY A 83 -15.85 -7.92 -13.50
CA GLY A 83 -16.24 -6.97 -14.54
C GLY A 83 -15.35 -7.01 -15.80
N PHE A 84 -14.12 -7.52 -15.72
CA PHE A 84 -13.31 -7.81 -16.92
C PHE A 84 -13.72 -9.10 -17.62
N ILE A 85 -14.30 -10.07 -16.93
CA ILE A 85 -14.78 -11.33 -17.50
C ILE A 85 -16.13 -11.13 -18.16
N ASP A 86 -17.05 -10.51 -17.43
CA ASP A 86 -18.39 -10.18 -17.89
C ASP A 86 -18.65 -8.69 -17.64
N ILE A 87 -18.60 -7.91 -18.73
CA ILE A 87 -18.74 -6.46 -18.66
C ILE A 87 -20.18 -6.13 -18.25
N PRO A 88 -20.37 -5.46 -17.11
CA PRO A 88 -21.70 -5.08 -16.63
C PRO A 88 -22.41 -4.16 -17.63
N VAL A 89 -23.71 -4.37 -17.82
CA VAL A 89 -24.55 -3.52 -18.67
C VAL A 89 -24.67 -2.09 -18.13
N SER A 90 -24.59 -1.95 -16.81
CA SER A 90 -24.59 -0.65 -16.11
C SER A 90 -23.37 -0.54 -15.21
N ASN A 91 -22.97 0.69 -14.93
CA ASN A 91 -21.87 0.96 -14.02
C ASN A 91 -22.16 0.40 -12.61
N ILE A 92 -21.13 -0.12 -11.97
CA ILE A 92 -21.24 -0.58 -10.58
C ILE A 92 -20.99 0.62 -9.65
N VAL A 93 -21.93 0.91 -8.78
CA VAL A 93 -21.87 2.05 -7.86
C VAL A 93 -21.56 1.56 -6.45
N LEU A 94 -20.49 2.08 -5.86
CA LEU A 94 -20.03 1.77 -4.51
C LEU A 94 -20.18 3.01 -3.62
N GLU A 95 -20.81 2.83 -2.48
CA GLU A 95 -20.87 3.88 -1.47
C GLU A 95 -19.74 3.69 -0.46
N LEU A 96 -18.88 4.69 -0.33
CA LEU A 96 -17.82 4.78 0.68
C LEU A 96 -18.22 5.76 1.78
N PRO A 97 -17.51 5.80 2.92
CA PRO A 97 -17.85 6.72 4.01
C PRO A 97 -17.99 8.17 3.55
N ASN A 98 -17.08 8.67 2.73
CA ASN A 98 -17.04 10.07 2.29
C ASN A 98 -17.45 10.28 0.83
N ASP A 99 -17.33 9.26 -0.03
CA ASP A 99 -17.46 9.38 -1.47
C ASP A 99 -18.41 8.33 -2.04
N ILE A 100 -18.84 8.53 -3.27
CA ILE A 100 -19.43 7.48 -4.10
C ILE A 100 -18.44 7.19 -5.22
N ILE A 101 -18.15 5.92 -5.45
CA ILE A 101 -17.29 5.47 -6.55
C ILE A 101 -18.11 4.69 -7.54
N GLU A 102 -18.01 5.07 -8.78
CA GLU A 102 -18.61 4.35 -9.90
C GLU A 102 -17.50 3.64 -10.68
N LEU A 103 -17.63 2.34 -10.86
CA LEU A 103 -16.78 1.53 -11.71
C LEU A 103 -17.40 1.51 -13.10
N HIS A 104 -16.80 2.25 -14.01
CA HIS A 104 -17.23 2.31 -15.40
C HIS A 104 -16.43 1.32 -16.23
N PHE A 105 -17.11 0.30 -16.77
CA PHE A 105 -16.52 -0.72 -17.63
C PHE A 105 -16.87 -0.45 -19.08
N GLU A 106 -15.86 -0.58 -19.94
CA GLU A 106 -16.03 -0.46 -21.39
C GLU A 106 -15.04 -1.35 -22.14
N LYS A 107 -15.28 -1.58 -23.42
CA LYS A 107 -14.28 -2.18 -24.32
C LYS A 107 -13.49 -1.08 -25.00
N ASN A 108 -12.18 -1.03 -24.73
CA ASN A 108 -11.28 -0.11 -25.38
C ASN A 108 -10.34 -0.89 -26.30
N PHE A 109 -10.39 -0.62 -27.61
CA PHE A 109 -9.70 -1.40 -28.64
C PHE A 109 -9.93 -2.93 -28.52
N GLY A 110 -11.17 -3.34 -28.18
CA GLY A 110 -11.56 -4.76 -28.04
C GLY A 110 -11.17 -5.39 -26.70
N GLN A 111 -10.44 -4.69 -25.84
CA GLN A 111 -10.05 -5.17 -24.51
C GLN A 111 -10.94 -4.56 -23.43
N PRO A 112 -11.41 -5.37 -22.45
CA PRO A 112 -12.15 -4.85 -21.32
C PRO A 112 -11.28 -3.94 -20.47
N THR A 113 -11.85 -2.82 -20.06
CA THR A 113 -11.19 -1.80 -19.23
C THR A 113 -12.14 -1.30 -18.15
N VAL A 114 -11.59 -0.69 -17.09
CA VAL A 114 -12.33 -0.04 -16.02
C VAL A 114 -11.79 1.36 -15.76
N GLN A 115 -12.66 2.29 -15.41
CA GLN A 115 -12.32 3.63 -14.96
C GLN A 115 -12.99 3.90 -13.60
N PHE A 116 -12.26 4.46 -12.64
CA PHE A 116 -12.85 4.96 -11.40
C PHE A 116 -13.42 6.36 -11.63
N ILE A 117 -14.71 6.54 -11.33
CA ILE A 117 -15.39 7.82 -11.34
C ILE A 117 -15.77 8.11 -9.89
N GLN A 118 -15.19 9.16 -9.30
CA GLN A 118 -15.43 9.55 -7.91
C GLN A 118 -16.40 10.74 -7.85
N TYR A 119 -17.48 10.60 -7.11
CA TYR A 119 -18.34 11.69 -6.70
C TYR A 119 -17.90 12.15 -5.30
N ILE A 120 -17.17 13.27 -5.27
CA ILE A 120 -16.48 13.78 -4.09
C ILE A 120 -17.51 14.29 -3.08
N ASN A 121 -17.35 13.88 -1.81
CA ASN A 121 -18.30 14.19 -0.73
C ASN A 121 -19.74 13.79 -1.09
N LYS A 122 -19.89 12.67 -1.84
CA LYS A 122 -21.18 12.17 -2.32
C LYS A 122 -21.97 13.20 -3.18
N ASN A 123 -21.25 14.19 -3.71
CA ASN A 123 -21.86 15.26 -4.50
C ASN A 123 -21.57 15.06 -5.99
N ARG A 124 -22.62 14.80 -6.77
CA ARG A 124 -22.53 14.55 -8.21
C ARG A 124 -22.04 15.74 -9.04
N LYS A 125 -21.94 16.94 -8.46
CA LYS A 125 -21.37 18.13 -9.14
C LYS A 125 -19.83 18.09 -9.17
N TYR A 126 -19.20 17.39 -8.20
CA TYR A 126 -17.75 17.33 -8.09
C TYR A 126 -17.28 15.92 -8.47
N VAL A 127 -16.85 15.77 -9.70
CA VAL A 127 -16.49 14.47 -10.28
C VAL A 127 -15.02 14.43 -10.58
N GLY A 128 -14.33 13.40 -10.05
CA GLY A 128 -12.98 13.03 -10.44
C GLY A 128 -13.00 11.78 -11.29
N LYS A 129 -12.08 11.64 -12.26
CA LYS A 129 -11.97 10.48 -13.13
C LYS A 129 -10.51 10.00 -13.19
N SER A 130 -10.28 8.73 -12.92
CA SER A 130 -8.95 8.12 -13.11
C SER A 130 -8.64 7.93 -14.59
N GLN A 131 -7.42 7.52 -14.90
CA GLN A 131 -7.14 6.90 -16.20
C GLN A 131 -7.93 5.60 -16.35
N ILE A 132 -8.13 5.21 -17.60
CA ILE A 132 -8.70 3.91 -17.98
C ILE A 132 -7.64 2.84 -17.69
N LEU A 133 -8.06 1.74 -17.03
CA LEU A 133 -7.19 0.66 -16.56
C LEU A 133 -7.58 -0.66 -17.20
N ASN A 134 -6.60 -1.39 -17.71
CA ASN A 134 -6.78 -2.78 -18.10
C ASN A 134 -6.52 -3.73 -16.91
N LYS A 135 -6.83 -5.04 -17.10
CA LYS A 135 -6.68 -6.03 -16.04
C LYS A 135 -5.26 -6.09 -15.44
N LYS A 136 -4.22 -6.07 -16.30
CA LYS A 136 -2.82 -6.13 -15.85
C LYS A 136 -2.44 -4.92 -14.97
N GLN A 137 -2.95 -3.74 -15.28
CA GLN A 137 -2.74 -2.55 -14.48
C GLN A 137 -3.45 -2.65 -13.13
N VAL A 138 -4.69 -3.15 -13.10
CA VAL A 138 -5.43 -3.42 -11.86
C VAL A 138 -4.69 -4.45 -11.01
N ASP A 139 -4.24 -5.57 -11.59
CA ASP A 139 -3.46 -6.59 -10.88
C ASP A 139 -2.21 -5.98 -10.23
N LYS A 140 -1.51 -5.07 -10.93
CA LYS A 140 -0.35 -4.37 -10.41
C LYS A 140 -0.69 -3.43 -9.28
N ILE A 141 -1.77 -2.63 -9.39
CA ILE A 141 -2.23 -1.69 -8.37
C ILE A 141 -2.62 -2.45 -7.09
N PHE A 142 -3.28 -3.60 -7.23
CA PHE A 142 -3.67 -4.44 -6.11
C PHE A 142 -2.56 -5.39 -5.62
N GLY A 143 -1.34 -5.28 -6.14
CA GLY A 143 -0.18 -6.07 -5.71
C GLY A 143 -0.26 -7.56 -6.06
N ARG A 144 -1.07 -7.92 -7.06
CA ARG A 144 -1.32 -9.33 -7.47
C ARG A 144 -0.52 -9.76 -8.70
N LEU A 145 0.58 -9.07 -9.03
CA LEU A 145 1.43 -9.49 -10.13
C LEU A 145 2.12 -10.83 -9.84
N ASN A 146 2.16 -11.69 -10.86
CA ASN A 146 2.87 -12.99 -10.83
C ASN A 146 2.33 -13.99 -9.80
N GLY A 147 1.04 -13.96 -9.48
CA GLY A 147 0.40 -14.91 -8.56
C GLY A 147 0.86 -14.79 -7.11
N LYS A 148 1.57 -13.70 -6.76
CA LYS A 148 1.93 -13.43 -5.36
C LYS A 148 0.71 -12.93 -4.61
N SER A 149 0.51 -13.42 -3.39
CA SER A 149 -0.44 -12.84 -2.45
C SER A 149 -0.08 -11.37 -2.22
N SER A 150 -1.08 -10.50 -2.26
CA SER A 150 -0.86 -9.10 -1.98
C SER A 150 -0.49 -8.88 -0.51
N LEU A 151 0.21 -7.76 -0.23
CA LEU A 151 0.67 -7.44 1.12
C LEU A 151 -0.47 -7.33 2.16
N TYR A 152 -1.69 -7.04 1.73
CA TYR A 152 -2.85 -6.94 2.61
C TYR A 152 -3.48 -8.31 2.98
N GLU A 153 -3.10 -9.40 2.31
CA GLU A 153 -3.55 -10.77 2.61
C GLU A 153 -2.65 -11.48 3.63
N LYS A 154 -1.51 -10.89 3.99
CA LYS A 154 -0.66 -11.44 5.05
C LYS A 154 -1.33 -11.20 6.40
N PRO A 155 -1.59 -12.25 7.21
CA PRO A 155 -2.08 -12.07 8.57
C PRO A 155 -1.03 -11.28 9.38
N GLU A 156 -1.47 -10.32 10.19
CA GLU A 156 -0.61 -9.51 11.08
C GLU A 156 0.03 -10.30 12.26
N THR A 157 0.07 -11.63 12.20
CA THR A 157 0.60 -12.51 13.25
C THR A 157 2.11 -12.67 13.19
N ALA A 158 2.89 -11.59 13.10
CA ALA A 158 4.35 -11.71 13.24
C ALA A 158 5.03 -10.50 13.90
N ALA A 159 4.33 -9.72 14.72
CA ALA A 159 4.94 -8.60 15.42
C ALA A 159 4.83 -8.68 16.96
N MET A 160 4.64 -9.88 17.54
CA MET A 160 4.84 -10.12 18.97
C MET A 160 5.69 -11.38 19.17
N GLY A 161 6.90 -11.37 18.65
CA GLY A 161 7.97 -12.28 18.99
C GLY A 161 8.80 -11.67 20.11
N ASN A 162 8.53 -12.08 21.34
CA ASN A 162 9.31 -11.79 22.53
C ASN A 162 10.80 -12.12 22.29
N PRO A 163 11.77 -11.21 22.56
CA PRO A 163 13.19 -11.48 22.35
C PRO A 163 13.84 -12.25 23.51
N ALA A 164 13.16 -13.23 24.09
CA ALA A 164 13.70 -14.07 25.16
C ALA A 164 13.46 -15.54 24.82
N ASN A 165 14.30 -16.09 23.94
CA ASN A 165 14.79 -17.47 23.99
C ASN A 165 15.58 -17.79 22.70
N ARG A 166 16.83 -17.40 22.74
CA ARG A 166 17.84 -17.95 21.83
C ARG A 166 18.45 -19.16 22.54
N PRO A 167 18.29 -20.39 22.05
CA PRO A 167 19.10 -21.50 22.57
C PRO A 167 20.53 -21.28 22.08
N VAL A 168 21.41 -21.09 23.04
CA VAL A 168 22.88 -21.18 22.87
C VAL A 168 23.21 -22.64 22.55
N ASN A 169 23.53 -22.92 21.31
CA ASN A 169 24.10 -24.22 20.96
C ASN A 169 25.62 -24.12 21.05
N SER A 170 26.13 -24.54 22.19
CA SER A 170 27.56 -24.81 22.43
C SER A 170 27.98 -26.01 21.60
N GLY A 171 29.09 -25.83 20.89
CA GLY A 171 29.65 -26.82 20.01
C GLY A 171 30.14 -28.07 20.69
N SER A 172 30.35 -29.11 19.91
CA SER A 172 31.45 -30.02 20.08
C SER A 172 31.78 -30.71 18.76
N ALA A 173 33.06 -30.71 18.49
CA ALA A 173 33.72 -31.35 17.37
C ALA A 173 33.84 -32.86 17.60
N ALA A 174 33.96 -33.60 16.51
CA ALA A 174 34.82 -34.74 16.25
C ALA A 174 34.26 -35.55 15.09
N ASN A 175 34.87 -35.54 13.92
CA ASN A 175 36.05 -36.29 13.46
C ASN A 175 35.78 -37.77 13.13
N THR A 176 36.43 -38.21 12.05
CA THR A 176 36.63 -39.58 11.51
C THR A 176 35.51 -40.04 10.56
N GLY A 177 35.72 -40.35 9.31
CA GLY A 177 36.90 -40.87 8.65
C GLY A 177 36.44 -41.97 7.71
N SER A 178 37.04 -42.03 6.56
CA SER A 178 37.33 -43.24 5.79
C SER A 178 36.24 -43.83 4.86
N ASN A 179 36.40 -43.59 3.61
CA ASN A 179 37.03 -44.53 2.63
C ASN A 179 36.11 -45.53 1.90
N LYS A 180 36.33 -45.51 0.62
CA LYS A 180 36.44 -46.62 -0.33
C LYS A 180 35.25 -47.05 -1.15
N ASP A 181 35.49 -46.76 -2.40
CA ASP A 181 35.60 -47.70 -3.53
C ASP A 181 34.31 -48.24 -4.14
N ARG A 182 34.17 -47.94 -5.37
CA ARG A 182 34.60 -48.62 -6.60
C ARG A 182 33.44 -49.21 -7.46
N LYS A 183 33.59 -48.94 -8.73
CA LYS A 183 33.25 -49.76 -9.92
C LYS A 183 31.80 -49.74 -10.44
N THR A 184 31.69 -49.09 -11.59
CA THR A 184 31.78 -49.58 -13.00
C THR A 184 30.72 -50.56 -13.49
N LYS A 185 30.24 -50.22 -14.72
CA LYS A 185 29.68 -51.08 -15.81
C LYS A 185 28.19 -51.30 -15.71
N LYS A 186 27.46 -51.06 -16.69
CA LYS A 186 27.55 -51.16 -18.15
C LYS A 186 26.61 -50.13 -18.80
#